data_19a534a1342fc5e04ec68ce5c0c74f99
#
_entry.id   19a534a1342fc5e04ec68ce5c0c74f99
#
_cell.length_a   1.000
_cell.length_b   1.000
_cell.length_c   1.000
_cell.angle_alpha   90.00
_cell.angle_beta   90.00
_cell.angle_gamma   90.00
#
_symmetry.space_group_name_H-M   'P 1'
#
loop_
_entity.id
_entity.type
_entity.pdbx_description
1 polymer ?
#
loop_
_entity_poly.entity_id
_entity_poly.type
_entity_poly.pdbx_seq_one_letter_code
_entity_poly.pdbx_strand_id
1 'polypeptide(L)'
;MNNGIKDQTVTMAHGAGGRQTSELIDNIFAAHFANPDLTADDAAVLNPPVGKMAVSTDGFIVSPAFFPGGNIGKLSICGTVNDLACMGAKPLYLTCAFVIEEGFPMDKLEEIASAMEKTAKEAGVHIVSGDTKVAGKGQVDGVFITTTGMGQIEGGVKVGGELAKPGDAVIVTGDIGRHGCTILLEREDLGIEADIKSDCAPLWKTVEAVMNRTHDLHVIRDATRGGVGTVLYEIAKQSQVGVQLDSANIPVQPEVRGVCGMLGLEPLYLACEGTMVIIAPKEEATKIVETLRQCPYSENAAIIGEITEEQPGKVVMMTEIGTQALLPQPGGELLPRIC
;
A
#
# COMPACT_ATOMS: atom_id res chain seq x y z
N MET A 1 27.89 -18.90 3.29
CA MET A 1 26.45 -19.25 3.33
C MET A 1 26.22 -20.02 4.61
N ASN A 2 25.58 -19.39 5.59
CA ASN A 2 25.42 -19.93 6.94
C ASN A 2 24.31 -20.98 6.99
N ASN A 3 24.67 -22.26 6.96
CA ASN A 3 23.72 -23.37 7.20
C ASN A 3 23.17 -23.44 8.64
N GLY A 4 23.53 -22.50 9.52
CA GLY A 4 23.16 -22.51 10.94
C GLY A 4 21.90 -21.70 11.31
N ILE A 5 21.36 -20.89 10.41
CA ILE A 5 20.22 -19.99 10.70
C ILE A 5 18.88 -20.70 10.51
N LYS A 6 18.80 -21.69 9.62
CA LYS A 6 17.52 -22.30 9.20
C LYS A 6 16.71 -23.03 10.27
N ASP A 7 17.35 -23.45 11.37
CA ASP A 7 16.68 -24.18 12.46
C ASP A 7 16.57 -23.37 13.77
N GLN A 8 16.85 -22.05 13.69
CA GLN A 8 16.83 -21.17 14.86
C GLN A 8 15.54 -20.36 14.93
N THR A 9 15.14 -20.01 16.14
CA THR A 9 14.03 -19.10 16.40
C THR A 9 14.49 -17.86 17.13
N VAL A 10 13.74 -16.77 17.00
CA VAL A 10 13.98 -15.55 17.77
C VAL A 10 13.71 -15.84 19.25
N THR A 11 14.60 -15.41 20.13
CA THR A 11 14.47 -15.52 21.59
C THR A 11 14.53 -14.13 22.21
N MET A 12 14.11 -14.00 23.48
CA MET A 12 14.21 -12.75 24.21
C MET A 12 15.62 -12.14 24.21
N ALA A 13 16.66 -12.96 24.14
CA ALA A 13 18.06 -12.51 24.12
C ALA A 13 18.40 -11.73 22.82
N HIS A 14 17.69 -11.97 21.72
CA HIS A 14 17.85 -11.19 20.48
C HIS A 14 17.30 -9.76 20.58
N GLY A 15 16.48 -9.47 21.59
CA GLY A 15 15.96 -8.12 21.90
C GLY A 15 16.60 -7.45 23.11
N ALA A 16 17.56 -8.11 23.80
CA ALA A 16 18.11 -7.65 25.08
C ALA A 16 19.34 -6.71 24.96
N GLY A 17 19.81 -6.40 23.74
CA GLY A 17 20.94 -5.50 23.53
C GLY A 17 22.33 -6.13 23.68
N GLY A 18 22.41 -7.48 23.75
CA GLY A 18 23.68 -8.21 23.87
C GLY A 18 24.19 -8.79 22.55
N ARG A 19 25.12 -9.75 22.63
CA ARG A 19 25.75 -10.39 21.47
C ARG A 19 24.73 -10.94 20.47
N GLN A 20 23.68 -11.58 20.95
CA GLN A 20 22.65 -12.16 20.07
C GLN A 20 21.86 -11.09 19.32
N THR A 21 21.61 -9.92 19.94
CA THR A 21 21.02 -8.77 19.24
C THR A 21 21.94 -8.28 18.12
N SER A 22 23.24 -8.12 18.39
CA SER A 22 24.22 -7.72 17.36
C SER A 22 24.30 -8.74 16.24
N GLU A 23 24.34 -10.03 16.55
CA GLU A 23 24.35 -11.11 15.56
C GLU A 23 23.07 -11.10 14.69
N LEU A 24 21.90 -10.84 15.27
CA LEU A 24 20.63 -10.68 14.54
C LEU A 24 20.71 -9.48 13.58
N ILE A 25 21.15 -8.33 14.10
CA ILE A 25 21.28 -7.10 13.30
C ILE A 25 22.24 -7.31 12.15
N ASP A 26 23.45 -7.82 12.42
CA ASP A 26 24.49 -7.98 11.42
C ASP A 26 24.15 -9.01 10.35
N ASN A 27 23.60 -10.16 10.75
CA ASN A 27 23.35 -11.28 9.84
C ASN A 27 22.06 -11.16 9.04
N ILE A 28 21.05 -10.43 9.54
CA ILE A 28 19.76 -10.26 8.87
C ILE A 28 19.59 -8.80 8.42
N PHE A 29 19.46 -7.86 9.33
CA PHE A 29 19.04 -6.51 8.93
C PHE A 29 20.14 -5.74 8.20
N ALA A 30 21.36 -5.68 8.74
CA ALA A 30 22.46 -4.99 8.07
C ALA A 30 22.87 -5.67 6.76
N ALA A 31 22.77 -7.01 6.70
CA ALA A 31 23.06 -7.75 5.48
C ALA A 31 22.10 -7.40 4.33
N HIS A 32 20.82 -7.16 4.61
CA HIS A 32 19.80 -6.80 3.61
C HIS A 32 19.66 -5.29 3.39
N PHE A 33 19.86 -4.48 4.43
CA PHE A 33 19.61 -3.03 4.35
C PHE A 33 20.88 -2.22 4.10
N ALA A 34 22.02 -2.85 3.82
CA ALA A 34 23.30 -2.17 3.57
C ALA A 34 23.15 -1.12 2.44
N ASN A 35 23.44 0.13 2.77
CA ASN A 35 23.49 1.26 1.84
C ASN A 35 24.40 2.37 2.42
N PRO A 36 24.79 3.40 1.63
CA PRO A 36 25.72 4.44 2.10
C PRO A 36 25.20 5.30 3.26
N ASP A 37 23.89 5.35 3.46
CA ASP A 37 23.23 6.22 4.45
C ASP A 37 22.92 5.45 5.75
N LEU A 38 23.06 4.13 5.77
CA LEU A 38 22.89 3.30 6.98
C LEU A 38 24.17 3.32 7.81
N THR A 39 24.06 3.76 9.06
CA THR A 39 25.17 3.78 10.02
C THR A 39 24.88 2.87 11.21
N ALA A 40 25.93 2.51 11.96
CA ALA A 40 25.80 1.80 13.23
C ALA A 40 25.59 2.74 14.44
N ASP A 41 25.42 4.04 14.19
CA ASP A 41 25.18 5.04 15.21
C ASP A 41 23.71 5.08 15.65
N ASP A 42 23.44 5.83 16.73
CA ASP A 42 22.09 5.97 17.30
C ASP A 42 21.07 6.60 16.35
N ALA A 43 21.52 7.31 15.31
CA ALA A 43 20.67 7.95 14.30
C ALA A 43 21.35 8.09 12.95
N ALA A 44 20.59 8.01 11.87
CA ALA A 44 21.05 8.38 10.55
C ALA A 44 21.18 9.90 10.43
N VAL A 45 22.29 10.37 9.86
CA VAL A 45 22.52 11.81 9.58
C VAL A 45 22.40 12.02 8.08
N LEU A 46 21.34 12.69 7.67
CA LEU A 46 20.94 12.84 6.28
C LEU A 46 20.95 14.31 5.86
N ASN A 47 21.26 14.57 4.59
CA ASN A 47 21.05 15.90 4.02
C ASN A 47 19.56 16.12 3.79
N PRO A 48 18.96 17.23 4.27
CA PRO A 48 17.57 17.52 4.02
C PRO A 48 17.36 17.77 2.51
N PRO A 49 16.23 17.28 1.93
CA PRO A 49 15.91 17.59 0.55
C PRO A 49 15.64 19.08 0.36
N VAL A 50 15.90 19.60 -0.84
CA VAL A 50 15.56 20.97 -1.20
C VAL A 50 14.04 21.06 -1.46
N GLY A 51 13.39 22.10 -0.91
CA GLY A 51 11.96 22.31 -1.08
C GLY A 51 11.10 21.76 0.06
N LYS A 52 9.96 21.14 -0.26
CA LYS A 52 9.05 20.57 0.73
C LYS A 52 9.36 19.08 0.93
N MET A 53 9.21 18.62 2.15
CA MET A 53 9.33 17.21 2.52
C MET A 53 7.96 16.69 2.96
N ALA A 54 7.60 15.51 2.44
CA ALA A 54 6.50 14.70 2.97
C ALA A 54 7.07 13.66 3.94
N VAL A 55 6.31 13.37 5.00
CA VAL A 55 6.62 12.32 5.98
C VAL A 55 5.36 11.51 6.22
N SER A 56 5.45 10.20 6.13
CA SER A 56 4.38 9.27 6.50
C SER A 56 4.90 8.21 7.46
N THR A 57 4.02 7.69 8.32
CA THR A 57 4.32 6.58 9.23
C THR A 57 3.16 5.62 9.22
N ASP A 58 3.47 4.34 8.99
CA ASP A 58 2.49 3.26 8.97
C ASP A 58 2.93 2.07 9.83
N GLY A 59 1.94 1.42 10.46
CA GLY A 59 2.13 0.19 11.23
C GLY A 59 1.47 -0.99 10.52
N PHE A 60 2.23 -2.03 10.23
CA PHE A 60 1.80 -3.19 9.45
C PHE A 60 1.54 -4.39 10.36
N ILE A 61 0.29 -4.87 10.31
CA ILE A 61 -0.22 -6.01 11.07
C ILE A 61 -1.08 -6.84 10.13
N VAL A 62 -0.47 -7.69 9.34
CA VAL A 62 -1.18 -8.59 8.41
C VAL A 62 -1.13 -10.03 8.90
N SER A 63 -2.24 -10.73 8.80
CA SER A 63 -2.32 -12.16 9.14
C SER A 63 -3.06 -12.90 8.00
N PRO A 64 -2.40 -13.91 7.37
CA PRO A 64 -1.02 -14.35 7.64
C PRO A 64 0.04 -13.36 7.16
N ALA A 65 1.24 -13.40 7.79
CA ALA A 65 2.36 -12.53 7.43
C ALA A 65 2.98 -12.84 6.05
N PHE A 66 2.71 -14.03 5.52
CA PHE A 66 3.10 -14.49 4.18
C PHE A 66 1.86 -14.84 3.40
N PHE A 67 1.71 -14.30 2.21
CA PHE A 67 0.52 -14.47 1.37
C PHE A 67 0.89 -14.52 -0.12
N PRO A 68 0.06 -15.07 -0.99
CA PRO A 68 0.29 -15.02 -2.43
C PRO A 68 0.52 -13.59 -2.94
N GLY A 69 1.66 -13.36 -3.57
CA GLY A 69 2.05 -12.04 -4.08
C GLY A 69 2.97 -11.21 -3.17
N GLY A 70 3.17 -11.63 -1.89
CA GLY A 70 4.06 -10.91 -0.98
C GLY A 70 4.14 -11.44 0.43
N ASN A 71 4.68 -10.62 1.30
CA ASN A 71 4.71 -10.81 2.75
C ASN A 71 4.69 -9.45 3.45
N ILE A 72 4.61 -9.45 4.77
CA ILE A 72 4.57 -8.21 5.57
C ILE A 72 5.78 -7.30 5.30
N GLY A 73 6.95 -7.84 4.94
CA GLY A 73 8.13 -7.04 4.58
C GLY A 73 7.94 -6.25 3.30
N LYS A 74 7.45 -6.90 2.22
CA LYS A 74 7.08 -6.20 0.99
C LYS A 74 6.01 -5.15 1.25
N LEU A 75 4.98 -5.54 2.00
CA LEU A 75 3.85 -4.68 2.32
C LEU A 75 4.30 -3.40 3.07
N SER A 76 5.20 -3.54 4.06
CA SER A 76 5.68 -2.41 4.87
C SER A 76 6.46 -1.36 4.07
N ILE A 77 7.16 -1.77 3.02
CA ILE A 77 7.82 -0.83 2.12
C ILE A 77 6.80 -0.19 1.17
N CYS A 78 5.92 -1.01 0.56
CA CYS A 78 4.93 -0.52 -0.41
C CYS A 78 3.99 0.52 0.21
N GLY A 79 3.38 0.24 1.36
CA GLY A 79 2.40 1.14 1.98
C GLY A 79 2.99 2.53 2.23
N THR A 80 4.11 2.61 2.94
CA THR A 80 4.74 3.90 3.25
C THR A 80 5.28 4.64 2.01
N VAL A 81 5.82 3.91 1.02
CA VAL A 81 6.23 4.51 -0.26
C VAL A 81 5.02 5.04 -1.04
N ASN A 82 3.91 4.32 -1.02
CA ASN A 82 2.69 4.72 -1.71
C ASN A 82 2.03 5.94 -1.06
N ASP A 83 2.05 6.06 0.26
CA ASP A 83 1.62 7.27 0.97
C ASP A 83 2.40 8.51 0.51
N LEU A 84 3.73 8.41 0.44
CA LEU A 84 4.56 9.49 -0.06
C LEU A 84 4.22 9.82 -1.52
N ALA A 85 4.03 8.80 -2.35
CA ALA A 85 3.66 8.95 -3.75
C ALA A 85 2.30 9.65 -3.90
N CYS A 86 1.32 9.37 -3.03
CA CYS A 86 0.02 10.04 -3.00
C CYS A 86 0.13 11.55 -2.79
N MET A 87 1.21 12.02 -2.16
CA MET A 87 1.49 13.44 -1.99
C MET A 87 2.37 14.02 -3.11
N GLY A 88 2.63 13.26 -4.18
CA GLY A 88 3.56 13.64 -5.24
C GLY A 88 5.01 13.74 -4.75
N ALA A 89 5.35 13.05 -3.68
CA ALA A 89 6.68 13.09 -3.09
C ALA A 89 7.51 11.88 -3.54
N LYS A 90 8.68 12.15 -4.10
CA LYS A 90 9.68 11.13 -4.40
C LYS A 90 10.20 10.52 -3.08
N PRO A 91 9.97 9.22 -2.82
CA PRO A 91 10.51 8.57 -1.64
C PRO A 91 12.04 8.59 -1.66
N LEU A 92 12.66 8.89 -0.51
CA LEU A 92 14.11 8.94 -0.36
C LEU A 92 14.60 7.96 0.69
N TYR A 93 14.03 8.05 1.90
CA TYR A 93 14.48 7.32 3.06
C TYR A 93 13.33 6.69 3.81
N LEU A 94 13.60 5.52 4.39
CA LEU A 94 12.72 4.85 5.33
C LEU A 94 13.48 4.56 6.64
N THR A 95 12.78 4.62 7.75
CA THR A 95 13.16 3.93 8.98
C THR A 95 12.23 2.75 9.20
N CYS A 96 12.67 1.69 9.90
CA CYS A 96 11.80 0.56 10.19
C CYS A 96 12.01 0.04 11.61
N ALA A 97 10.91 -0.25 12.30
CA ALA A 97 10.93 -0.89 13.60
C ALA A 97 10.20 -2.24 13.54
N PHE A 98 10.82 -3.26 14.14
CA PHE A 98 10.28 -4.60 14.24
C PHE A 98 9.86 -4.89 15.68
N VAL A 99 8.68 -5.48 15.84
CA VAL A 99 8.28 -6.16 17.09
C VAL A 99 8.04 -7.61 16.74
N ILE A 100 8.87 -8.50 17.28
CA ILE A 100 8.94 -9.91 16.89
C ILE A 100 8.55 -10.77 18.07
N GLU A 101 7.67 -11.74 17.88
CA GLU A 101 7.32 -12.70 18.91
C GLU A 101 8.47 -13.67 19.19
N GLU A 102 8.70 -13.98 20.47
CA GLU A 102 9.62 -15.05 20.86
C GLU A 102 9.16 -16.40 20.27
N GLY A 103 10.07 -17.06 19.58
CA GLY A 103 9.78 -18.30 18.86
C GLY A 103 9.55 -18.12 17.35
N PHE A 104 9.53 -16.88 16.84
CA PHE A 104 9.41 -16.63 15.39
C PHE A 104 10.61 -17.23 14.64
N PRO A 105 10.40 -17.97 13.53
CA PRO A 105 11.48 -18.62 12.80
C PRO A 105 12.45 -17.61 12.17
N MET A 106 13.75 -17.82 12.34
CA MET A 106 14.79 -16.94 11.79
C MET A 106 14.83 -16.93 10.27
N ASP A 107 14.58 -18.07 9.62
CA ASP A 107 14.51 -18.18 8.17
C ASP A 107 13.35 -17.35 7.60
N LYS A 108 12.24 -17.28 8.32
CA LYS A 108 11.09 -16.44 7.95
C LYS A 108 11.40 -14.95 8.14
N LEU A 109 12.15 -14.59 9.18
CA LEU A 109 12.60 -13.21 9.38
C LEU A 109 13.57 -12.78 8.28
N GLU A 110 14.49 -13.65 7.86
CA GLU A 110 15.40 -13.43 6.73
C GLU A 110 14.60 -13.25 5.41
N GLU A 111 13.57 -14.07 5.18
CA GLU A 111 12.69 -13.93 4.02
C GLU A 111 11.95 -12.58 3.99
N ILE A 112 11.49 -12.09 5.15
CA ILE A 112 10.88 -10.77 5.30
C ILE A 112 11.90 -9.67 4.97
N ALA A 113 13.10 -9.71 5.57
CA ALA A 113 14.14 -8.71 5.31
C ALA A 113 14.59 -8.70 3.84
N SER A 114 14.70 -9.87 3.21
CA SER A 114 15.00 -10.00 1.78
C SER A 114 13.90 -9.40 0.90
N ALA A 115 12.63 -9.57 1.26
CA ALA A 115 11.52 -8.95 0.54
C ALA A 115 11.54 -7.42 0.68
N MET A 116 11.85 -6.89 1.88
CA MET A 116 12.02 -5.46 2.10
C MET A 116 13.17 -4.88 1.27
N GLU A 117 14.34 -5.53 1.26
CA GLU A 117 15.48 -5.13 0.43
C GLU A 117 15.10 -4.99 -1.04
N LYS A 118 14.49 -6.05 -1.60
CA LYS A 118 14.08 -6.09 -3.01
C LYS A 118 13.10 -4.97 -3.34
N THR A 119 12.11 -4.76 -2.47
CA THR A 119 11.06 -3.75 -2.68
C THR A 119 11.61 -2.33 -2.50
N ALA A 120 12.46 -2.09 -1.50
CA ALA A 120 13.14 -0.80 -1.31
C ALA A 120 14.01 -0.43 -2.51
N LYS A 121 14.75 -1.41 -3.05
CA LYS A 121 15.56 -1.24 -4.27
C LYS A 121 14.70 -0.94 -5.50
N GLU A 122 13.55 -1.61 -5.66
CA GLU A 122 12.59 -1.35 -6.73
C GLU A 122 11.99 0.05 -6.62
N ALA A 123 11.62 0.47 -5.40
CA ALA A 123 11.09 1.79 -5.10
C ALA A 123 12.15 2.91 -5.20
N GLY A 124 13.44 2.56 -5.15
CA GLY A 124 14.56 3.51 -5.15
C GLY A 124 14.73 4.25 -3.82
N VAL A 125 14.38 3.60 -2.69
CA VAL A 125 14.43 4.17 -1.35
C VAL A 125 15.45 3.41 -0.48
N HIS A 126 16.09 4.12 0.46
CA HIS A 126 17.04 3.55 1.41
C HIS A 126 16.41 3.38 2.80
N ILE A 127 16.60 2.22 3.42
CA ILE A 127 16.31 2.02 4.84
C ILE A 127 17.55 2.50 5.60
N VAL A 128 17.41 3.55 6.40
CA VAL A 128 18.55 4.30 6.96
C VAL A 128 18.69 4.17 8.48
N SER A 129 17.64 3.69 9.16
CA SER A 129 17.63 3.46 10.60
C SER A 129 16.54 2.46 10.95
N GLY A 130 16.67 1.80 12.10
CA GLY A 130 15.67 0.86 12.56
C GLY A 130 15.79 0.54 14.04
N ASP A 131 14.81 -0.19 14.54
CA ASP A 131 14.79 -0.74 15.90
C ASP A 131 14.24 -2.16 15.89
N THR A 132 14.62 -2.97 16.87
CA THR A 132 14.14 -4.34 17.02
C THR A 132 13.78 -4.61 18.47
N LYS A 133 12.55 -5.04 18.69
CA LYS A 133 12.06 -5.51 19.99
C LYS A 133 11.61 -6.95 19.86
N VAL A 134 11.91 -7.76 20.86
CA VAL A 134 11.35 -9.10 21.01
C VAL A 134 10.32 -9.08 22.12
N ALA A 135 9.11 -9.48 21.81
CA ALA A 135 8.00 -9.64 22.76
C ALA A 135 7.87 -11.10 23.17
N GLY A 136 7.50 -11.35 24.40
CA GLY A 136 7.27 -12.72 24.89
C GLY A 136 6.14 -13.40 24.12
N LYS A 137 6.17 -14.72 24.10
CA LYS A 137 5.19 -15.56 23.40
C LYS A 137 3.75 -15.21 23.78
N GLY A 138 2.89 -14.96 22.80
CA GLY A 138 1.49 -14.57 22.97
C GLY A 138 1.25 -13.08 23.27
N GLN A 139 2.31 -12.25 23.33
CA GLN A 139 2.17 -10.80 23.51
C GLN A 139 1.97 -10.04 22.19
N VAL A 140 2.45 -10.61 21.10
CA VAL A 140 2.21 -10.18 19.73
C VAL A 140 1.94 -11.42 18.88
N ASP A 141 1.47 -11.26 17.67
CA ASP A 141 1.20 -12.38 16.77
C ASP A 141 2.24 -12.37 15.65
N GLY A 142 3.27 -13.17 15.83
CA GLY A 142 4.37 -13.33 14.89
C GLY A 142 5.27 -12.10 14.79
N VAL A 143 5.03 -11.21 13.84
CA VAL A 143 5.86 -10.03 13.61
C VAL A 143 5.01 -8.83 13.19
N PHE A 144 5.30 -7.68 13.78
CA PHE A 144 4.76 -6.38 13.40
C PHE A 144 5.89 -5.49 12.91
N ILE A 145 5.61 -4.69 11.89
CA ILE A 145 6.59 -3.78 11.29
C ILE A 145 5.99 -2.38 11.25
N THR A 146 6.74 -1.39 11.69
CA THR A 146 6.40 0.02 11.50
C THR A 146 7.46 0.66 10.63
N THR A 147 7.04 1.36 9.59
CA THR A 147 7.96 2.14 8.74
C THR A 147 7.58 3.61 8.79
N THR A 148 8.61 4.47 8.77
CA THR A 148 8.43 5.91 8.58
C THR A 148 9.20 6.32 7.36
N GLY A 149 8.51 6.95 6.41
CA GLY A 149 9.07 7.40 5.14
C GLY A 149 9.26 8.89 5.08
N MET A 150 10.31 9.31 4.38
CA MET A 150 10.62 10.69 4.06
C MET A 150 10.78 10.82 2.55
N GLY A 151 10.05 11.76 1.94
CA GLY A 151 10.06 12.01 0.51
C GLY A 151 10.17 13.48 0.18
N GLN A 152 10.72 13.77 -1.00
CA GLN A 152 10.85 15.11 -1.53
C GLN A 152 9.69 15.44 -2.47
N ILE A 153 8.99 16.55 -2.21
CA ILE A 153 8.02 17.09 -3.16
C ILE A 153 8.76 18.00 -4.12
N GLU A 154 8.79 17.62 -5.40
CA GLU A 154 9.36 18.47 -6.45
C GLU A 154 8.45 19.66 -6.76
N GLY A 155 9.04 20.78 -7.19
CA GLY A 155 8.32 22.05 -7.34
C GLY A 155 7.15 21.99 -8.31
N GLY A 156 6.00 22.53 -7.90
CA GLY A 156 4.81 22.71 -8.73
C GLY A 156 3.70 21.67 -8.50
N VAL A 157 3.98 20.52 -7.90
CA VAL A 157 2.96 19.52 -7.59
C VAL A 157 2.09 19.98 -6.42
N LYS A 158 0.77 19.97 -6.64
CA LYS A 158 -0.22 20.27 -5.61
C LYS A 158 -1.36 19.29 -5.74
N VAL A 159 -1.32 18.25 -4.94
CA VAL A 159 -2.38 17.24 -4.81
C VAL A 159 -2.92 17.23 -3.39
N GLY A 160 -4.20 16.89 -3.24
CA GLY A 160 -4.84 16.82 -1.92
C GLY A 160 -6.28 16.37 -2.05
N GLY A 161 -6.81 15.69 -1.04
CA GLY A 161 -8.16 15.13 -1.05
C GLY A 161 -9.27 16.18 -1.15
N GLU A 162 -8.97 17.45 -0.86
CA GLU A 162 -9.86 18.59 -0.96
C GLU A 162 -9.88 19.29 -2.33
N LEU A 163 -9.10 18.80 -3.29
CA LEU A 163 -8.88 19.48 -4.57
C LEU A 163 -9.69 18.92 -5.74
N ALA A 164 -10.51 17.89 -5.55
CA ALA A 164 -11.39 17.38 -6.59
C ALA A 164 -12.44 18.42 -6.99
N LYS A 165 -12.73 18.52 -8.28
CA LYS A 165 -13.65 19.50 -8.85
C LYS A 165 -14.71 18.81 -9.71
N PRO A 166 -15.95 19.33 -9.74
CA PRO A 166 -16.94 18.86 -10.70
C PRO A 166 -16.42 18.88 -12.13
N GLY A 167 -16.64 17.78 -12.85
CA GLY A 167 -16.12 17.57 -14.20
C GLY A 167 -14.79 16.81 -14.26
N ASP A 168 -14.13 16.57 -13.13
CA ASP A 168 -12.96 15.72 -13.09
C ASP A 168 -13.31 14.25 -13.36
N ALA A 169 -12.38 13.52 -13.96
CA ALA A 169 -12.46 12.08 -14.10
C ALA A 169 -11.93 11.37 -12.85
N VAL A 170 -12.55 10.26 -12.50
CA VAL A 170 -12.09 9.31 -11.47
C VAL A 170 -11.40 8.14 -12.16
N ILE A 171 -10.13 7.95 -11.87
CA ILE A 171 -9.26 6.95 -12.48
C ILE A 171 -8.76 6.01 -11.39
N VAL A 172 -8.71 4.70 -11.67
CA VAL A 172 -7.95 3.72 -10.86
C VAL A 172 -6.72 3.28 -11.63
N THR A 173 -5.62 3.09 -10.92
CA THR A 173 -4.34 2.71 -11.54
C THR A 173 -4.26 1.22 -11.90
N GLY A 174 -5.16 0.40 -11.38
CA GLY A 174 -5.18 -1.05 -11.62
C GLY A 174 -6.52 -1.67 -11.26
N ASP A 175 -6.60 -2.98 -11.35
CA ASP A 175 -7.76 -3.75 -10.90
C ASP A 175 -7.86 -3.74 -9.36
N ILE A 176 -9.10 -3.83 -8.86
CA ILE A 176 -9.37 -3.60 -7.44
C ILE A 176 -9.66 -4.88 -6.66
N GLY A 177 -9.41 -4.84 -5.34
CA GLY A 177 -9.85 -5.83 -4.36
C GLY A 177 -8.98 -7.08 -4.25
N ARG A 178 -7.86 -7.17 -4.98
CA ARG A 178 -7.00 -8.38 -4.96
C ARG A 178 -6.38 -8.64 -3.60
N HIS A 179 -5.80 -7.63 -2.96
CA HIS A 179 -5.15 -7.82 -1.66
C HIS A 179 -6.15 -8.32 -0.62
N GLY A 180 -7.25 -7.62 -0.43
CA GLY A 180 -8.29 -8.01 0.54
C GLY A 180 -8.84 -9.40 0.28
N CYS A 181 -9.07 -9.77 -1.00
CA CYS A 181 -9.52 -11.10 -1.38
C CYS A 181 -8.46 -12.18 -1.08
N THR A 182 -7.18 -11.92 -1.39
CA THR A 182 -6.06 -12.83 -1.09
C THR A 182 -5.97 -13.09 0.41
N ILE A 183 -5.95 -12.04 1.24
CA ILE A 183 -5.84 -12.19 2.70
C ILE A 183 -7.05 -12.94 3.28
N LEU A 184 -8.24 -12.68 2.76
CA LEU A 184 -9.46 -13.38 3.18
C LEU A 184 -9.35 -14.89 2.93
N LEU A 185 -8.93 -15.29 1.72
CA LEU A 185 -8.78 -16.70 1.35
C LEU A 185 -7.69 -17.41 2.15
N GLU A 186 -6.59 -16.73 2.45
CA GLU A 186 -5.48 -17.30 3.24
C GLU A 186 -5.80 -17.41 4.74
N ARG A 187 -6.73 -16.59 5.23
CA ARG A 187 -7.11 -16.56 6.66
C ARG A 187 -8.20 -17.55 7.01
N GLU A 188 -9.17 -17.69 6.14
CA GLU A 188 -10.40 -18.40 6.39
C GLU A 188 -10.40 -19.72 5.59
N ASP A 189 -10.68 -20.85 6.25
CA ASP A 189 -10.94 -22.10 5.54
C ASP A 189 -12.37 -22.08 4.97
N LEU A 190 -12.52 -21.31 3.89
CA LEU A 190 -13.81 -21.11 3.21
C LEU A 190 -14.14 -22.23 2.24
N GLY A 191 -13.24 -23.18 2.02
CA GLY A 191 -13.38 -24.20 0.98
C GLY A 191 -13.44 -23.63 -0.43
N ILE A 192 -12.91 -22.42 -0.63
CA ILE A 192 -12.83 -21.73 -1.93
C ILE A 192 -11.38 -21.73 -2.38
N GLU A 193 -11.11 -22.31 -3.55
CA GLU A 193 -9.81 -22.27 -4.20
C GLU A 193 -9.85 -21.28 -5.35
N ALA A 194 -8.95 -20.27 -5.35
CA ALA A 194 -8.80 -19.32 -6.43
C ALA A 194 -7.33 -18.88 -6.56
N ASP A 195 -6.82 -18.76 -7.78
CA ASP A 195 -5.45 -18.24 -8.04
C ASP A 195 -5.47 -16.71 -8.04
N ILE A 196 -5.58 -16.13 -6.84
CA ILE A 196 -5.55 -14.69 -6.64
C ILE A 196 -4.27 -14.34 -5.89
N LYS A 197 -3.55 -13.33 -6.38
CA LYS A 197 -2.35 -12.78 -5.74
C LYS A 197 -2.58 -11.33 -5.38
N SER A 198 -2.11 -10.93 -4.19
CA SER A 198 -2.11 -9.55 -3.77
C SER A 198 -1.50 -8.64 -4.85
N ASP A 199 -2.11 -7.48 -5.03
CA ASP A 199 -1.61 -6.39 -5.89
C ASP A 199 -0.46 -5.60 -5.25
N CYS A 200 -0.04 -5.93 -4.02
CA CYS A 200 0.99 -5.20 -3.27
C CYS A 200 2.20 -4.85 -4.15
N ALA A 201 2.43 -3.54 -4.36
CA ALA A 201 3.47 -3.01 -5.25
C ALA A 201 3.85 -1.57 -4.89
N PRO A 202 5.13 -1.16 -5.08
CA PRO A 202 5.55 0.23 -4.91
C PRO A 202 5.20 1.05 -6.15
N LEU A 203 4.36 2.06 -6.01
CA LEU A 203 3.76 2.81 -7.13
C LEU A 203 4.43 4.17 -7.41
N TRP A 204 5.51 4.53 -6.72
CA TRP A 204 6.15 5.82 -6.97
C TRP A 204 6.48 6.05 -8.45
N LYS A 205 7.10 5.07 -9.12
CA LYS A 205 7.47 5.21 -10.55
C LYS A 205 6.25 5.41 -11.46
N THR A 206 5.13 4.82 -11.11
CA THR A 206 3.84 4.99 -11.80
C THR A 206 3.33 6.42 -11.62
N VAL A 207 3.34 6.94 -10.38
CA VAL A 207 2.94 8.31 -10.09
C VAL A 207 3.90 9.31 -10.77
N GLU A 208 5.21 9.09 -10.69
CA GLU A 208 6.22 9.91 -11.37
C GLU A 208 5.98 9.97 -12.88
N ALA A 209 5.66 8.85 -13.53
CA ALA A 209 5.35 8.82 -14.95
C ALA A 209 4.12 9.66 -15.31
N VAL A 210 3.06 9.61 -14.48
CA VAL A 210 1.86 10.43 -14.66
C VAL A 210 2.19 11.91 -14.44
N MET A 211 2.93 12.26 -13.38
CA MET A 211 3.35 13.64 -13.08
C MET A 211 4.24 14.24 -14.17
N ASN A 212 5.07 13.43 -14.82
CA ASN A 212 5.88 13.86 -15.96
C ASN A 212 5.03 14.09 -17.23
N ARG A 213 3.84 13.49 -17.29
CA ARG A 213 2.93 13.61 -18.44
C ARG A 213 1.97 14.78 -18.30
N THR A 214 1.49 15.04 -17.09
CA THR A 214 0.59 16.16 -16.76
C THR A 214 0.90 16.73 -15.39
N HIS A 215 0.78 18.03 -15.25
CA HIS A 215 0.89 18.72 -13.96
C HIS A 215 -0.47 19.07 -13.34
N ASP A 216 -1.56 18.80 -14.07
CA ASP A 216 -2.92 19.09 -13.62
C ASP A 216 -3.54 17.83 -13.00
N LEU A 217 -3.07 17.51 -11.80
CA LEU A 217 -3.56 16.43 -10.95
C LEU A 217 -4.17 17.04 -9.70
N HIS A 218 -5.39 16.64 -9.35
CA HIS A 218 -6.07 17.16 -8.19
C HIS A 218 -5.93 16.26 -6.96
N VAL A 219 -6.15 14.96 -7.14
CA VAL A 219 -6.07 13.98 -6.03
C VAL A 219 -5.31 12.75 -6.48
N ILE A 220 -4.45 12.22 -5.59
CA ILE A 220 -3.89 10.87 -5.66
C ILE A 220 -4.08 10.26 -4.28
N ARG A 221 -4.71 9.10 -4.17
CA ARG A 221 -4.93 8.36 -2.93
C ARG A 221 -4.76 6.87 -3.16
N ASP A 222 -4.08 6.20 -2.27
CA ASP A 222 -4.04 4.74 -2.23
C ASP A 222 -5.38 4.18 -1.73
N ALA A 223 -5.72 2.98 -2.21
CA ALA A 223 -7.02 2.36 -1.93
C ALA A 223 -6.87 1.21 -0.92
N THR A 224 -6.19 1.45 0.18
CA THR A 224 -5.88 0.45 1.22
C THR A 224 -7.12 0.07 2.04
N ARG A 225 -7.17 0.31 3.31
CA ARG A 225 -8.31 -0.08 4.17
C ARG A 225 -9.63 0.50 3.70
N GLY A 226 -10.62 -0.40 3.50
CA GLY A 226 -11.92 -0.02 2.98
C GLY A 226 -11.96 0.24 1.48
N GLY A 227 -10.85 0.00 0.77
CA GLY A 227 -10.75 0.01 -0.68
C GLY A 227 -11.11 1.33 -1.35
N VAL A 228 -11.31 1.27 -2.65
CA VAL A 228 -11.68 2.42 -3.49
C VAL A 228 -12.98 3.10 -3.02
N GLY A 229 -13.96 2.31 -2.55
CA GLY A 229 -15.23 2.84 -2.11
C GLY A 229 -15.09 3.81 -0.93
N THR A 230 -14.29 3.46 0.08
CA THR A 230 -14.03 4.33 1.24
C THR A 230 -13.26 5.58 0.84
N VAL A 231 -12.20 5.43 0.05
CA VAL A 231 -11.39 6.56 -0.45
C VAL A 231 -12.25 7.58 -1.20
N LEU A 232 -13.16 7.12 -2.07
CA LEU A 232 -14.03 8.01 -2.82
C LEU A 232 -15.04 8.75 -1.92
N TYR A 233 -15.52 8.12 -0.84
CA TYR A 233 -16.34 8.81 0.16
C TYR A 233 -15.54 9.89 0.91
N GLU A 234 -14.29 9.61 1.27
CA GLU A 234 -13.42 10.59 1.91
C GLU A 234 -13.17 11.78 1.00
N ILE A 235 -12.84 11.56 -0.27
CA ILE A 235 -12.66 12.62 -1.27
C ILE A 235 -13.96 13.44 -1.48
N ALA A 236 -15.08 12.76 -1.67
CA ALA A 236 -16.37 13.41 -1.84
C ALA A 236 -16.70 14.36 -0.68
N LYS A 237 -16.38 13.93 0.54
CA LYS A 237 -16.59 14.71 1.77
C LYS A 237 -15.57 15.85 1.91
N GLN A 238 -14.28 15.60 1.64
CA GLN A 238 -13.23 16.62 1.77
C GLN A 238 -13.40 17.74 0.73
N SER A 239 -13.70 17.38 -0.52
CA SER A 239 -13.90 18.32 -1.61
C SER A 239 -15.33 18.89 -1.69
N GLN A 240 -16.28 18.39 -0.88
CA GLN A 240 -17.71 18.79 -0.91
C GLN A 240 -18.36 18.58 -2.29
N VAL A 241 -18.05 17.47 -2.94
CA VAL A 241 -18.53 17.07 -4.27
C VAL A 241 -19.25 15.73 -4.23
N GLY A 242 -19.98 15.39 -5.28
CA GLY A 242 -20.48 14.04 -5.51
C GLY A 242 -19.52 13.23 -6.37
N VAL A 243 -19.59 11.92 -6.27
CA VAL A 243 -18.85 10.99 -7.13
C VAL A 243 -19.88 10.10 -7.84
N GLN A 244 -19.81 10.04 -9.16
CA GLN A 244 -20.62 9.11 -9.97
C GLN A 244 -19.69 8.07 -10.60
N LEU A 245 -19.89 6.80 -10.25
CA LEU A 245 -19.17 5.65 -10.81
C LEU A 245 -19.97 4.98 -11.91
N ASP A 246 -19.26 4.36 -12.85
CA ASP A 246 -19.82 3.45 -13.85
C ASP A 246 -19.35 2.02 -13.54
N SER A 247 -20.27 1.16 -13.10
CA SER A 247 -19.96 -0.20 -12.69
C SER A 247 -19.36 -1.06 -13.80
N ALA A 248 -19.69 -0.77 -15.07
CA ALA A 248 -19.15 -1.49 -16.22
C ALA A 248 -17.66 -1.20 -16.46
N ASN A 249 -17.17 -0.06 -16.00
CA ASN A 249 -15.79 0.39 -16.22
C ASN A 249 -14.86 0.04 -15.05
N ILE A 250 -15.37 -0.50 -13.93
CA ILE A 250 -14.56 -0.85 -12.77
C ILE A 250 -13.79 -2.15 -13.05
N PRO A 251 -12.45 -2.11 -13.12
CA PRO A 251 -11.65 -3.30 -13.39
C PRO A 251 -11.59 -4.21 -12.16
N VAL A 252 -12.17 -5.39 -12.28
CA VAL A 252 -12.15 -6.44 -11.25
C VAL A 252 -11.80 -7.76 -11.93
N GLN A 253 -10.79 -8.47 -11.44
CA GLN A 253 -10.44 -9.78 -11.98
C GLN A 253 -11.60 -10.77 -11.83
N PRO A 254 -11.81 -11.66 -12.80
CA PRO A 254 -12.91 -12.64 -12.75
C PRO A 254 -12.92 -13.48 -11.47
N GLU A 255 -11.74 -13.88 -10.98
CA GLU A 255 -11.55 -14.68 -9.78
C GLU A 255 -11.99 -13.89 -8.54
N VAL A 256 -11.60 -12.62 -8.42
CA VAL A 256 -12.03 -11.71 -7.34
C VAL A 256 -13.54 -11.50 -7.38
N ARG A 257 -14.10 -11.27 -8.58
CA ARG A 257 -15.56 -11.13 -8.76
C ARG A 257 -16.30 -12.40 -8.37
N GLY A 258 -15.75 -13.58 -8.71
CA GLY A 258 -16.32 -14.88 -8.35
C GLY A 258 -16.36 -15.09 -6.83
N VAL A 259 -15.23 -14.87 -6.14
CA VAL A 259 -15.13 -15.00 -4.68
C VAL A 259 -16.07 -14.02 -3.98
N CYS A 260 -16.06 -12.74 -4.39
CA CYS A 260 -16.95 -11.74 -3.84
C CYS A 260 -18.42 -12.08 -4.03
N GLY A 261 -18.80 -12.59 -5.21
CA GLY A 261 -20.17 -13.04 -5.48
C GLY A 261 -20.62 -14.20 -4.59
N MET A 262 -19.74 -15.17 -4.31
CA MET A 262 -20.03 -16.27 -3.40
C MET A 262 -20.18 -15.84 -1.94
N LEU A 263 -19.41 -14.84 -1.52
CA LEU A 263 -19.39 -14.38 -0.13
C LEU A 263 -20.30 -13.16 0.14
N GLY A 264 -20.95 -12.62 -0.89
CA GLY A 264 -21.78 -11.41 -0.77
C GLY A 264 -20.96 -10.14 -0.46
N LEU A 265 -19.71 -10.08 -0.93
CA LEU A 265 -18.82 -8.94 -0.73
C LEU A 265 -18.84 -8.02 -1.96
N GLU A 266 -18.61 -6.73 -1.71
CA GLU A 266 -18.45 -5.72 -2.75
C GLU A 266 -16.95 -5.45 -2.99
N PRO A 267 -16.40 -5.72 -4.18
CA PRO A 267 -14.97 -5.51 -4.48
C PRO A 267 -14.46 -4.10 -4.20
N LEU A 268 -15.31 -3.08 -4.34
CA LEU A 268 -14.98 -1.69 -4.05
C LEU A 268 -14.51 -1.44 -2.62
N TYR A 269 -14.87 -2.31 -1.67
CA TYR A 269 -14.49 -2.18 -0.26
C TYR A 269 -13.35 -3.11 0.16
N LEU A 270 -12.87 -3.94 -0.74
CA LEU A 270 -11.70 -4.77 -0.48
C LEU A 270 -10.42 -3.96 -0.65
N ALA A 271 -9.48 -4.16 0.28
CA ALA A 271 -8.20 -3.46 0.27
C ALA A 271 -7.41 -3.74 -1.02
N CYS A 272 -6.71 -2.70 -1.47
CA CYS A 272 -5.73 -2.73 -2.54
C CYS A 272 -4.41 -2.19 -1.99
N GLU A 273 -3.30 -2.87 -2.26
CA GLU A 273 -1.97 -2.47 -1.79
C GLU A 273 -1.03 -2.10 -2.96
N GLY A 274 -1.57 -2.10 -4.18
CA GLY A 274 -0.91 -1.73 -5.43
C GLY A 274 -1.84 -0.98 -6.40
N THR A 275 -2.95 -0.41 -5.89
CA THR A 275 -3.88 0.38 -6.70
C THR A 275 -4.18 1.71 -6.02
N MET A 276 -4.15 2.79 -6.81
CA MET A 276 -4.48 4.15 -6.38
C MET A 276 -5.67 4.69 -7.14
N VAL A 277 -6.34 5.67 -6.51
CA VAL A 277 -7.33 6.54 -7.15
C VAL A 277 -6.65 7.84 -7.55
N ILE A 278 -6.80 8.24 -8.81
CA ILE A 278 -6.34 9.52 -9.33
C ILE A 278 -7.55 10.32 -9.79
N ILE A 279 -7.62 11.59 -9.39
CA ILE A 279 -8.64 12.53 -9.87
C ILE A 279 -7.94 13.67 -10.60
N ALA A 280 -8.36 13.91 -11.82
CA ALA A 280 -7.77 14.90 -12.72
C ALA A 280 -8.82 15.43 -13.71
N PRO A 281 -8.58 16.58 -14.37
CA PRO A 281 -9.47 17.10 -15.40
C PRO A 281 -9.79 16.05 -16.48
N LYS A 282 -11.02 16.02 -16.93
CA LYS A 282 -11.52 15.02 -17.88
C LYS A 282 -10.71 14.96 -19.19
N GLU A 283 -10.21 16.11 -19.64
CA GLU A 283 -9.36 16.24 -20.82
C GLU A 283 -7.98 15.58 -20.69
N GLU A 284 -7.49 15.39 -19.47
CA GLU A 284 -6.22 14.71 -19.20
C GLU A 284 -6.41 13.20 -18.97
N ALA A 285 -7.63 12.74 -18.66
CA ALA A 285 -7.90 11.38 -18.19
C ALA A 285 -7.42 10.29 -19.16
N THR A 286 -7.68 10.44 -20.46
CA THR A 286 -7.26 9.45 -21.47
C THR A 286 -5.73 9.33 -21.52
N LYS A 287 -5.01 10.44 -21.50
CA LYS A 287 -3.54 10.45 -21.52
C LYS A 287 -2.97 9.84 -20.24
N ILE A 288 -3.60 10.09 -19.08
CA ILE A 288 -3.21 9.49 -17.81
C ILE A 288 -3.34 7.98 -17.89
N VAL A 289 -4.50 7.47 -18.32
CA VAL A 289 -4.73 6.02 -18.45
C VAL A 289 -3.78 5.37 -19.46
N GLU A 290 -3.52 6.01 -20.58
CA GLU A 290 -2.54 5.52 -21.57
C GLU A 290 -1.12 5.44 -20.98
N THR A 291 -0.74 6.41 -20.14
CA THR A 291 0.55 6.42 -19.45
C THR A 291 0.60 5.31 -18.40
N LEU A 292 -0.45 5.19 -17.58
CA LEU A 292 -0.56 4.17 -16.55
C LEU A 292 -0.43 2.76 -17.11
N ARG A 293 -1.11 2.47 -18.22
CA ARG A 293 -1.08 1.15 -18.87
C ARG A 293 0.29 0.74 -19.42
N GLN A 294 1.23 1.66 -19.50
CA GLN A 294 2.63 1.39 -19.86
C GLN A 294 3.51 1.17 -18.64
N CYS A 295 3.00 1.45 -17.43
CA CYS A 295 3.71 1.26 -16.18
C CYS A 295 3.48 -0.15 -15.62
N PRO A 296 4.49 -0.75 -14.96
CA PRO A 296 4.28 -1.98 -14.20
C PRO A 296 3.14 -1.84 -13.19
N TYR A 297 2.39 -2.91 -13.00
CA TYR A 297 1.26 -3.01 -12.06
C TYR A 297 0.01 -2.20 -12.41
N SER A 298 0.01 -1.48 -13.56
CA SER A 298 -1.09 -0.58 -13.94
C SER A 298 -1.70 -0.89 -15.31
N GLU A 299 -1.50 -2.09 -15.84
CA GLU A 299 -1.97 -2.52 -17.16
C GLU A 299 -3.50 -2.43 -17.28
N ASN A 300 -4.21 -2.58 -16.15
CA ASN A 300 -5.67 -2.53 -16.06
C ASN A 300 -6.22 -1.17 -15.62
N ALA A 301 -5.40 -0.10 -15.69
CA ALA A 301 -5.86 1.24 -15.35
C ALA A 301 -7.10 1.65 -16.17
N ALA A 302 -8.06 2.29 -15.52
CA ALA A 302 -9.33 2.65 -16.13
C ALA A 302 -9.92 3.95 -15.57
N ILE A 303 -10.69 4.66 -16.41
CA ILE A 303 -11.60 5.72 -15.95
C ILE A 303 -12.85 5.02 -15.45
N ILE A 304 -13.17 5.17 -14.18
CA ILE A 304 -14.28 4.47 -13.52
C ILE A 304 -15.47 5.37 -13.19
N GLY A 305 -15.34 6.69 -13.43
CA GLY A 305 -16.41 7.64 -13.11
C GLY A 305 -15.99 9.08 -13.26
N GLU A 306 -16.80 9.96 -12.71
CA GLU A 306 -16.58 11.40 -12.72
C GLU A 306 -17.01 12.07 -11.40
N ILE A 307 -16.46 13.24 -11.15
CA ILE A 307 -16.83 14.11 -10.04
C ILE A 307 -17.98 15.02 -10.47
N THR A 308 -19.00 15.18 -9.63
CA THR A 308 -20.21 15.94 -9.93
C THR A 308 -20.52 16.99 -8.87
N GLU A 309 -21.37 17.97 -9.21
CA GLU A 309 -21.97 18.91 -8.24
C GLU A 309 -23.13 18.27 -7.48
N GLU A 310 -23.70 17.19 -8.04
CA GLU A 310 -24.85 16.53 -7.47
C GLU A 310 -24.47 15.66 -6.26
N GLN A 311 -25.32 15.64 -5.25
CA GLN A 311 -25.21 14.81 -4.04
C GLN A 311 -23.84 14.94 -3.33
N PRO A 312 -23.41 16.14 -2.90
CA PRO A 312 -22.13 16.34 -2.22
C PRO A 312 -21.94 15.39 -1.03
N GLY A 313 -20.73 14.82 -0.91
CA GLY A 313 -20.38 13.85 0.13
C GLY A 313 -20.96 12.45 -0.11
N LYS A 314 -21.47 12.14 -1.30
CA LYS A 314 -22.03 10.84 -1.67
C LYS A 314 -21.28 10.23 -2.85
N VAL A 315 -21.32 8.90 -2.90
CA VAL A 315 -20.86 8.12 -4.04
C VAL A 315 -22.04 7.37 -4.61
N VAL A 316 -22.32 7.58 -5.88
CA VAL A 316 -23.43 6.95 -6.63
C VAL A 316 -22.85 6.06 -7.70
N MET A 317 -23.38 4.88 -7.87
CA MET A 317 -22.97 3.94 -8.92
C MET A 317 -24.07 3.83 -9.97
N MET A 318 -23.72 4.06 -11.22
CA MET A 318 -24.52 3.71 -12.37
C MET A 318 -24.39 2.22 -12.63
N THR A 319 -25.46 1.48 -12.58
CA THR A 319 -25.48 0.05 -12.87
C THR A 319 -25.48 -0.22 -14.37
N GLU A 320 -25.11 -1.43 -14.79
CA GLU A 320 -25.10 -1.86 -16.20
C GLU A 320 -26.49 -1.73 -16.89
N ILE A 321 -27.56 -1.76 -16.12
CA ILE A 321 -28.94 -1.57 -16.63
C ILE A 321 -29.40 -0.11 -16.59
N GLY A 322 -28.50 0.85 -16.32
CA GLY A 322 -28.79 2.29 -16.36
C GLY A 322 -29.53 2.84 -15.15
N THR A 323 -29.59 2.12 -14.02
CA THR A 323 -30.15 2.64 -12.76
C THR A 323 -29.04 3.21 -11.87
N GLN A 324 -29.37 4.25 -11.11
CA GLN A 324 -28.48 4.81 -10.12
C GLN A 324 -28.73 4.19 -8.75
N ALA A 325 -27.67 3.78 -8.07
CA ALA A 325 -27.71 3.29 -6.71
C ALA A 325 -26.70 4.06 -5.85
N LEU A 326 -27.13 4.47 -4.67
CA LEU A 326 -26.18 5.01 -3.68
C LEU A 326 -25.25 3.86 -3.24
N LEU A 327 -23.95 4.05 -3.36
CA LEU A 327 -22.98 3.08 -2.83
C LEU A 327 -23.07 3.13 -1.29
N PRO A 328 -23.44 2.04 -0.60
CA PRO A 328 -23.59 2.07 0.85
C PRO A 328 -22.21 2.24 1.50
N GLN A 329 -22.09 3.21 2.42
CA GLN A 329 -20.86 3.34 3.20
C GLN A 329 -20.80 2.17 4.20
N PRO A 330 -19.72 1.36 4.22
CA PRO A 330 -19.65 0.22 5.13
C PRO A 330 -19.63 0.69 6.59
N GLY A 331 -20.43 0.05 7.41
CA GLY A 331 -20.43 0.23 8.87
C GLY A 331 -19.66 -0.91 9.51
N GLY A 332 -18.54 -0.61 10.14
CA GLY A 332 -17.74 -1.60 10.84
C GLY A 332 -16.54 -2.13 10.05
N GLU A 333 -15.86 -3.10 10.62
CA GLU A 333 -14.64 -3.70 10.10
C GLU A 333 -14.99 -4.80 9.09
N LEU A 334 -14.64 -4.58 7.82
CA LEU A 334 -14.90 -5.57 6.76
C LEU A 334 -13.92 -6.75 6.83
N LEU A 335 -12.63 -6.45 6.97
CA LEU A 335 -11.55 -7.43 7.09
C LEU A 335 -10.49 -6.89 8.06
N PRO A 336 -10.39 -7.40 9.30
CA PRO A 336 -9.38 -6.97 10.25
C PRO A 336 -7.98 -7.47 9.86
N ARG A 337 -6.93 -6.72 10.23
CA ARG A 337 -5.51 -7.11 10.11
C ARG A 337 -5.08 -7.48 8.67
N ILE A 338 -5.39 -6.62 7.72
CA ILE A 338 -5.04 -6.81 6.29
C ILE A 338 -3.81 -6.03 5.84
N CYS A 339 -3.38 -5.05 6.62
CA CYS A 339 -2.20 -4.23 6.36
C CYS A 339 -1.47 -3.85 7.65
#